data_ec39b7d65042c90705d7e818262aaf0f
#
_entry.id   ec39b7d65042c90705d7e818262aaf0f
#
_cell.length_a   1.000
_cell.length_b   1.000
_cell.length_c   1.000
_cell.angle_alpha   90.00
_cell.angle_beta   90.00
_cell.angle_gamma   90.00
#
_symmetry.space_group_name_H-M   'P 1'
#
loop_
_entity.id
_entity.type
_entity.pdbx_description
1 polymer ?
#
loop_
_entity_poly.entity_id
_entity_poly.type
_entity_poly.pdbx_seq_one_letter_code
_entity_poly.pdbx_strand_id
1 'polypeptide(L)'
;MSLLLQGKTVIVSGVGAGLGHQVAATVVRDGGNAVLGARTEANLAKSAAEIDPDGTHTAYLPTDISDERQCEALAALAQERFGGVDAVVHVAAWDSYFGGLEDADFGTWQQILDVNLLGTLRMTRAALPALKRSGGSVVIIGTQSAIASPNEVQQAAYAASKGALTSAMYSMARELGPHRIRVNTVLPGWMWGPPVQAFVTFTAHTEGVPEAEVHARLTDRMALPDLATDGDVADAAAFLASDRARAITGQSLLVNAGELMR
;
A
#
# COMPACT_ATOMS: atom_id res chain seq x y z
N MET A 1 -12.95 -23.33 6.46
CA MET A 1 -11.91 -22.89 5.50
C MET A 1 -10.77 -22.32 6.30
N SER A 2 -9.50 -22.62 5.95
CA SER A 2 -8.36 -21.96 6.62
C SER A 2 -8.33 -20.48 6.26
N LEU A 3 -8.02 -19.62 7.25
CA LEU A 3 -7.82 -18.19 7.06
C LEU A 3 -6.63 -17.94 6.11
N LEU A 4 -6.66 -16.84 5.35
CA LEU A 4 -5.65 -16.57 4.29
C LEU A 4 -4.23 -16.43 4.82
N LEU A 5 -4.08 -15.83 6.00
CA LEU A 5 -2.80 -15.45 6.60
C LEU A 5 -2.56 -16.15 7.96
N GLN A 6 -3.21 -17.28 8.20
CA GLN A 6 -3.11 -18.00 9.46
C GLN A 6 -1.65 -18.21 9.88
N GLY A 7 -1.27 -17.61 11.02
CA GLY A 7 0.06 -17.70 11.61
C GLY A 7 1.18 -16.95 10.84
N LYS A 8 0.85 -16.21 9.78
CA LYS A 8 1.79 -15.38 9.02
C LYS A 8 2.06 -14.06 9.73
N THR A 9 3.28 -13.58 9.66
CA THR A 9 3.67 -12.26 10.14
C THR A 9 3.87 -11.31 8.95
N VAL A 10 3.09 -10.23 8.94
CA VAL A 10 3.08 -9.23 7.86
C VAL A 10 3.49 -7.87 8.38
N ILE A 11 4.56 -7.30 7.82
CA ILE A 11 4.88 -5.88 8.03
C ILE A 11 3.98 -5.05 7.13
N VAL A 12 3.26 -4.08 7.70
CA VAL A 12 2.48 -3.08 6.97
C VAL A 12 3.16 -1.72 7.12
N SER A 13 3.80 -1.27 6.06
CA SER A 13 4.49 0.02 6.02
C SER A 13 3.53 1.10 5.52
N GLY A 14 3.27 2.12 6.33
CA GLY A 14 2.37 3.22 6.00
C GLY A 14 0.98 3.09 6.62
N VAL A 15 0.91 2.76 7.90
CA VAL A 15 -0.36 2.66 8.63
C VAL A 15 -0.85 4.06 9.04
N GLY A 16 -1.86 4.53 8.34
CA GLY A 16 -2.64 5.75 8.62
C GLY A 16 -4.11 5.39 8.82
N ALA A 17 -5.01 6.38 8.79
CA ALA A 17 -6.44 6.19 9.01
C ALA A 17 -7.21 5.53 7.83
N GLY A 18 -6.56 5.32 6.67
CA GLY A 18 -7.17 4.72 5.47
C GLY A 18 -6.62 3.33 5.18
N LEU A 19 -6.17 3.12 3.93
CA LEU A 19 -5.76 1.82 3.41
C LEU A 19 -4.77 1.06 4.31
N GLY A 20 -3.78 1.74 4.92
CA GLY A 20 -2.81 1.06 5.77
C GLY A 20 -3.43 0.43 7.03
N HIS A 21 -4.40 1.13 7.64
CA HIS A 21 -5.21 0.57 8.73
C HIS A 21 -6.00 -0.65 8.24
N GLN A 22 -6.67 -0.51 7.09
CA GLN A 22 -7.51 -1.58 6.55
C GLN A 22 -6.68 -2.83 6.17
N VAL A 23 -5.48 -2.66 5.60
CA VAL A 23 -4.55 -3.78 5.34
C VAL A 23 -4.17 -4.47 6.64
N ALA A 24 -3.81 -3.73 7.69
CA ALA A 24 -3.46 -4.31 8.99
C ALA A 24 -4.65 -5.06 9.62
N ALA A 25 -5.85 -4.48 9.55
CA ALA A 25 -7.08 -5.12 10.03
C ALA A 25 -7.38 -6.42 9.26
N THR A 26 -7.20 -6.40 7.93
CA THR A 26 -7.37 -7.59 7.08
C THR A 26 -6.37 -8.69 7.43
N VAL A 27 -5.10 -8.34 7.71
CA VAL A 27 -4.09 -9.30 8.15
C VAL A 27 -4.53 -10.02 9.43
N VAL A 28 -4.98 -9.27 10.44
CA VAL A 28 -5.43 -9.85 11.72
C VAL A 28 -6.73 -10.64 11.55
N ARG A 29 -7.72 -10.10 10.81
CA ARG A 29 -8.97 -10.81 10.47
C ARG A 29 -8.69 -12.16 9.81
N ASP A 30 -7.67 -12.25 8.97
CA ASP A 30 -7.29 -13.45 8.24
C ASP A 30 -6.30 -14.36 9.01
N GLY A 31 -6.15 -14.12 10.33
CA GLY A 31 -5.40 -14.98 11.27
C GLY A 31 -3.90 -14.72 11.31
N GLY A 32 -3.43 -13.61 10.75
CA GLY A 32 -2.03 -13.22 10.77
C GLY A 32 -1.67 -12.28 11.93
N ASN A 33 -0.38 -12.00 12.04
CA ASN A 33 0.16 -10.96 12.90
C ASN A 33 0.55 -9.75 12.05
N ALA A 34 0.16 -8.55 12.46
CA ALA A 34 0.46 -7.31 11.76
C ALA A 34 1.51 -6.48 12.51
N VAL A 35 2.62 -6.14 11.86
CA VAL A 35 3.64 -5.24 12.39
C VAL A 35 3.52 -3.90 11.68
N LEU A 36 3.10 -2.87 12.42
CA LEU A 36 2.66 -1.60 11.89
C LEU A 36 3.80 -0.58 11.89
N GLY A 37 4.10 -0.01 10.74
CA GLY A 37 5.09 1.06 10.58
C GLY A 37 4.48 2.31 9.99
N ALA A 38 4.67 3.46 10.64
CA ALA A 38 4.38 4.81 10.13
C ALA A 38 5.09 5.84 11.00
N ARG A 39 5.18 7.10 10.55
CA ARG A 39 5.90 8.15 11.28
C ARG A 39 5.24 8.59 12.58
N THR A 40 3.90 8.52 12.66
CA THR A 40 3.11 9.08 13.76
C THR A 40 2.69 7.98 14.73
N GLU A 41 3.33 7.95 15.92
CA GLU A 41 3.08 6.94 16.94
C GLU A 41 1.61 6.89 17.41
N ALA A 42 0.97 8.06 17.58
CA ALA A 42 -0.42 8.13 18.01
C ALA A 42 -1.37 7.42 17.03
N ASN A 43 -1.11 7.52 15.71
CA ASN A 43 -1.91 6.81 14.71
C ASN A 43 -1.69 5.30 14.77
N LEU A 44 -0.44 4.87 15.00
CA LEU A 44 -0.10 3.45 15.15
C LEU A 44 -0.77 2.84 16.37
N ALA A 45 -0.65 3.51 17.53
CA ALA A 45 -1.27 3.07 18.77
C ALA A 45 -2.80 2.97 18.66
N LYS A 46 -3.43 3.97 18.05
CA LYS A 46 -4.87 3.97 17.77
C LYS A 46 -5.26 2.79 16.88
N SER A 47 -4.56 2.61 15.73
CA SER A 47 -4.85 1.51 14.82
C SER A 47 -4.66 0.14 15.48
N ALA A 48 -3.59 -0.05 16.24
CA ALA A 48 -3.35 -1.30 16.96
C ALA A 48 -4.47 -1.61 17.97
N ALA A 49 -4.89 -0.62 18.77
CA ALA A 49 -5.95 -0.80 19.76
C ALA A 49 -7.33 -1.08 19.12
N GLU A 50 -7.62 -0.50 17.95
CA GLU A 50 -8.87 -0.75 17.23
C GLU A 50 -8.89 -2.13 16.54
N ILE A 51 -7.74 -2.59 16.01
CA ILE A 51 -7.63 -3.86 15.29
C ILE A 51 -7.52 -5.05 16.25
N ASP A 52 -6.76 -4.89 17.30
CA ASP A 52 -6.36 -5.97 18.22
C ASP A 52 -6.30 -5.43 19.66
N PRO A 53 -7.46 -5.25 20.31
CA PRO A 53 -7.54 -4.69 21.66
C PRO A 53 -6.71 -5.46 22.70
N ASP A 54 -6.50 -6.74 22.49
CA ASP A 54 -5.74 -7.62 23.41
C ASP A 54 -4.23 -7.55 23.16
N GLY A 55 -3.77 -6.94 22.05
CA GLY A 55 -2.37 -6.74 21.72
C GLY A 55 -1.58 -8.02 21.43
N THR A 56 -2.27 -9.10 21.02
CA THR A 56 -1.67 -10.43 20.78
C THR A 56 -1.21 -10.63 19.34
N HIS A 57 -1.82 -9.92 18.40
CA HIS A 57 -1.59 -10.05 16.95
C HIS A 57 -1.04 -8.78 16.31
N THR A 58 -0.85 -7.70 17.09
CA THR A 58 -0.27 -6.47 16.58
C THR A 58 1.00 -6.08 17.35
N ALA A 59 1.93 -5.46 16.64
CA ALA A 59 3.04 -4.70 17.20
C ALA A 59 3.25 -3.47 16.33
N TYR A 60 3.79 -2.39 16.87
CA TYR A 60 4.05 -1.20 16.09
C TYR A 60 5.34 -0.49 16.50
N LEU A 61 5.92 0.24 15.56
CA LEU A 61 7.08 1.09 15.81
C LEU A 61 6.99 2.33 14.91
N PRO A 62 7.18 3.54 15.44
CA PRO A 62 7.36 4.73 14.62
C PRO A 62 8.49 4.52 13.60
N THR A 63 8.17 4.67 12.31
CA THR A 63 9.08 4.32 11.24
C THR A 63 8.94 5.31 10.09
N ASP A 64 10.02 6.01 9.78
CA ASP A 64 10.21 6.72 8.53
C ASP A 64 10.97 5.80 7.57
N ILE A 65 10.34 5.41 6.46
CA ILE A 65 10.97 4.50 5.48
C ILE A 65 12.11 5.14 4.69
N SER A 66 12.30 6.44 4.78
CA SER A 66 13.48 7.13 4.24
C SER A 66 14.73 6.91 5.11
N ASP A 67 14.55 6.44 6.36
CA ASP A 67 15.63 6.08 7.29
C ASP A 67 15.81 4.55 7.33
N GLU A 68 16.96 4.09 6.86
CA GLU A 68 17.29 2.66 6.80
C GLU A 68 17.31 1.99 8.19
N ARG A 69 17.82 2.69 9.22
CA ARG A 69 17.89 2.15 10.58
C ARG A 69 16.51 1.92 11.18
N GLN A 70 15.56 2.81 10.88
CA GLN A 70 14.18 2.65 11.33
C GLN A 70 13.49 1.47 10.60
N CYS A 71 13.77 1.28 9.31
CA CYS A 71 13.32 0.09 8.57
C CYS A 71 13.86 -1.21 9.19
N GLU A 72 15.16 -1.25 9.52
CA GLU A 72 15.79 -2.39 10.18
C GLU A 72 15.19 -2.66 11.57
N ALA A 73 14.92 -1.61 12.35
CA ALA A 73 14.29 -1.73 13.66
C ALA A 73 12.86 -2.30 13.58
N LEU A 74 12.07 -1.90 12.57
CA LEU A 74 10.73 -2.45 12.35
C LEU A 74 10.79 -3.93 11.97
N ALA A 75 11.73 -4.33 11.12
CA ALA A 75 11.94 -5.74 10.77
C ALA A 75 12.42 -6.57 11.97
N ALA A 76 13.28 -5.99 12.83
CA ALA A 76 13.73 -6.62 14.07
C ALA A 76 12.57 -6.83 15.06
N LEU A 77 11.67 -5.84 15.19
CA LEU A 77 10.47 -5.96 16.02
C LEU A 77 9.59 -7.13 15.55
N ALA A 78 9.41 -7.30 14.25
CA ALA A 78 8.65 -8.44 13.71
C ALA A 78 9.29 -9.78 14.09
N GLN A 79 10.61 -9.86 14.01
CA GLN A 79 11.36 -11.05 14.43
C GLN A 79 11.24 -11.33 15.94
N GLU A 80 11.33 -10.30 16.76
CA GLU A 80 11.26 -10.41 18.22
C GLU A 80 9.86 -10.83 18.69
N ARG A 81 8.83 -10.17 18.17
CA ARG A 81 7.45 -10.35 18.63
C ARG A 81 6.78 -11.61 18.08
N PHE A 82 7.08 -11.97 16.84
CA PHE A 82 6.35 -13.01 16.09
C PHE A 82 7.26 -14.04 15.42
N GLY A 83 8.57 -14.00 15.62
CA GLY A 83 9.51 -15.01 15.17
C GLY A 83 9.95 -14.89 13.71
N GLY A 84 9.46 -13.91 12.94
CA GLY A 84 9.87 -13.74 11.54
C GLY A 84 9.06 -12.71 10.77
N VAL A 85 9.26 -12.73 9.45
CA VAL A 85 8.48 -11.95 8.47
C VAL A 85 8.12 -12.88 7.32
N ASP A 86 6.84 -13.04 7.03
CA ASP A 86 6.33 -13.81 5.89
C ASP A 86 5.95 -12.91 4.72
N ALA A 87 5.53 -11.67 5.01
CA ALA A 87 5.24 -10.71 3.96
C ALA A 87 5.50 -9.26 4.39
N VAL A 88 5.69 -8.39 3.39
CA VAL A 88 5.70 -6.94 3.56
C VAL A 88 4.67 -6.35 2.62
N VAL A 89 3.76 -5.51 3.13
CA VAL A 89 2.81 -4.73 2.34
C VAL A 89 3.18 -3.25 2.44
N HIS A 90 3.59 -2.68 1.31
CA HIS A 90 4.02 -1.29 1.21
C HIS A 90 2.85 -0.38 0.83
N VAL A 91 2.31 0.32 1.81
CA VAL A 91 1.24 1.32 1.65
C VAL A 91 1.79 2.75 1.72
N ALA A 92 2.90 2.96 2.46
CA ALA A 92 3.50 4.27 2.65
C ALA A 92 3.74 4.99 1.32
N ALA A 93 3.26 6.22 1.22
CA ALA A 93 3.46 7.07 0.06
C ALA A 93 3.33 8.55 0.43
N TRP A 94 3.96 9.39 -0.38
CA TRP A 94 3.70 10.82 -0.44
C TRP A 94 2.95 11.11 -1.74
N ASP A 95 1.67 11.44 -1.63
CA ASP A 95 0.72 11.63 -2.73
C ASP A 95 0.08 13.04 -2.76
N SER A 96 0.42 13.88 -1.80
CA SER A 96 -0.20 15.20 -1.60
C SER A 96 0.53 16.36 -2.32
N TYR A 97 1.35 16.06 -3.33
CA TYR A 97 1.95 17.06 -4.23
C TYR A 97 1.24 17.03 -5.58
N PHE A 98 0.54 18.12 -5.88
CA PHE A 98 -0.23 18.28 -7.10
C PHE A 98 0.52 19.16 -8.10
N GLY A 99 0.33 18.88 -9.38
CA GLY A 99 0.93 19.61 -10.50
C GLY A 99 1.57 18.72 -11.54
N GLY A 100 1.87 19.34 -12.68
CA GLY A 100 2.51 18.73 -13.85
C GLY A 100 3.99 19.08 -13.96
N LEU A 101 4.46 19.18 -15.22
CA LEU A 101 5.85 19.53 -15.54
C LEU A 101 6.11 21.04 -15.51
N GLU A 102 5.12 21.85 -15.91
CA GLU A 102 5.31 23.29 -16.07
C GLU A 102 5.69 24.00 -14.77
N ASP A 103 5.05 23.59 -13.65
CA ASP A 103 5.28 24.15 -12.31
C ASP A 103 6.07 23.20 -11.40
N ALA A 104 6.85 22.28 -11.97
CA ALA A 104 7.53 21.25 -11.22
C ALA A 104 8.62 21.81 -10.30
N ASP A 105 8.51 21.59 -9.00
CA ASP A 105 9.63 21.70 -8.05
C ASP A 105 10.39 20.37 -7.99
N PHE A 106 11.52 20.31 -8.67
CA PHE A 106 12.34 19.09 -8.71
C PHE A 106 12.95 18.72 -7.35
N GLY A 107 13.07 19.64 -6.40
CA GLY A 107 13.46 19.33 -5.03
C GLY A 107 12.38 18.48 -4.34
N THR A 108 11.12 18.85 -4.47
CA THR A 108 9.98 18.06 -3.98
C THR A 108 9.85 16.73 -4.74
N TRP A 109 10.08 16.72 -6.06
CA TRP A 109 10.10 15.47 -6.84
C TRP A 109 11.13 14.47 -6.30
N GLN A 110 12.34 14.93 -5.98
CA GLN A 110 13.39 14.08 -5.40
C GLN A 110 12.97 13.51 -4.05
N GLN A 111 12.33 14.32 -3.19
CA GLN A 111 11.82 13.84 -1.89
C GLN A 111 10.70 12.80 -2.06
N ILE A 112 9.80 12.99 -3.03
CA ILE A 112 8.75 12.01 -3.36
C ILE A 112 9.36 10.70 -3.84
N LEU A 113 10.38 10.74 -4.69
CA LEU A 113 11.11 9.55 -5.13
C LEU A 113 11.86 8.89 -3.97
N ASP A 114 12.45 9.66 -3.05
CA ASP A 114 13.14 9.12 -1.89
C ASP A 114 12.17 8.36 -0.96
N VAL A 115 10.99 8.91 -0.70
CA VAL A 115 9.96 8.24 0.10
C VAL A 115 9.35 7.07 -0.67
N ASN A 116 8.74 7.33 -1.83
CA ASN A 116 7.89 6.35 -2.49
C ASN A 116 8.68 5.21 -3.13
N LEU A 117 9.82 5.50 -3.78
CA LEU A 117 10.65 4.50 -4.43
C LEU A 117 11.71 3.95 -3.47
N LEU A 118 12.65 4.81 -3.05
CA LEU A 118 13.79 4.33 -2.28
C LEU A 118 13.39 3.85 -0.89
N GLY A 119 12.41 4.49 -0.23
CA GLY A 119 11.87 4.06 1.06
C GLY A 119 11.24 2.67 0.99
N THR A 120 10.45 2.39 -0.05
CA THR A 120 9.90 1.05 -0.30
C THR A 120 11.01 0.01 -0.48
N LEU A 121 12.07 0.36 -1.23
CA LEU A 121 13.22 -0.55 -1.43
C LEU A 121 14.02 -0.75 -0.14
N ARG A 122 14.24 0.31 0.68
CA ARG A 122 14.91 0.21 1.99
C ARG A 122 14.15 -0.73 2.92
N MET A 123 12.83 -0.54 3.06
CA MET A 123 12.01 -1.40 3.92
C MET A 123 11.99 -2.86 3.41
N THR A 124 11.91 -3.07 2.10
CA THR A 124 12.02 -4.41 1.51
C THR A 124 13.36 -5.02 1.87
N ARG A 125 14.48 -4.29 1.68
CA ARG A 125 15.83 -4.75 1.98
C ARG A 125 16.00 -5.12 3.45
N ALA A 126 15.47 -4.33 4.36
CA ALA A 126 15.49 -4.61 5.79
C ALA A 126 14.78 -5.93 6.16
N ALA A 127 13.70 -6.27 5.45
CA ALA A 127 12.95 -7.51 5.66
C ALA A 127 13.59 -8.74 4.99
N LEU A 128 14.50 -8.58 3.99
CA LEU A 128 15.06 -9.68 3.21
C LEU A 128 15.71 -10.79 4.05
N PRO A 129 16.49 -10.50 5.12
CA PRO A 129 17.08 -11.58 5.93
C PRO A 129 16.03 -12.51 6.53
N ALA A 130 14.87 -11.98 6.93
CA ALA A 130 13.75 -12.78 7.44
C ALA A 130 13.03 -13.53 6.30
N LEU A 131 12.65 -12.83 5.23
CA LEU A 131 12.00 -13.44 4.07
C LEU A 131 12.80 -14.56 3.41
N LYS A 132 14.13 -14.45 3.36
CA LYS A 132 14.99 -15.48 2.75
C LYS A 132 15.03 -16.79 3.54
N ARG A 133 14.65 -16.80 4.82
CA ARG A 133 14.66 -18.04 5.63
C ARG A 133 13.54 -19.02 5.25
N SER A 134 12.37 -18.50 4.94
CA SER A 134 11.17 -19.33 4.69
C SER A 134 10.51 -19.11 3.32
N GLY A 135 11.01 -18.16 2.56
CA GLY A 135 10.28 -17.59 1.42
C GLY A 135 9.26 -16.55 1.90
N GLY A 136 8.48 -15.96 0.99
CA GLY A 136 7.48 -14.99 1.40
C GLY A 136 6.93 -14.14 0.28
N SER A 137 6.39 -12.97 0.62
CA SER A 137 5.80 -12.06 -0.34
C SER A 137 6.11 -10.60 -0.06
N VAL A 138 6.35 -9.84 -1.12
CA VAL A 138 6.37 -8.37 -1.10
C VAL A 138 5.19 -7.89 -1.95
N VAL A 139 4.30 -7.12 -1.36
CA VAL A 139 3.15 -6.51 -2.03
C VAL A 139 3.30 -5.01 -1.99
N ILE A 140 3.29 -4.37 -3.14
CA ILE A 140 3.44 -2.93 -3.29
C ILE A 140 2.09 -2.33 -3.66
N ILE A 141 1.62 -1.34 -2.90
CA ILE A 141 0.48 -0.55 -3.32
C ILE A 141 0.98 0.52 -4.29
N GLY A 142 0.66 0.31 -5.55
CA GLY A 142 0.90 1.23 -6.65
C GLY A 142 -0.25 2.21 -6.85
N THR A 143 -0.50 2.58 -8.08
CA THR A 143 -1.65 3.39 -8.52
C THR A 143 -1.92 3.15 -10.00
N GLN A 144 -3.17 3.17 -10.41
CA GLN A 144 -3.58 3.21 -11.80
C GLN A 144 -2.99 4.43 -12.53
N SER A 145 -2.79 5.56 -11.84
CA SER A 145 -2.23 6.80 -12.41
C SER A 145 -0.81 6.62 -12.97
N ALA A 146 -0.09 5.56 -12.57
CA ALA A 146 1.23 5.24 -13.14
C ALA A 146 1.15 4.74 -14.60
N ILE A 147 -0.03 4.34 -15.08
CA ILE A 147 -0.26 3.82 -16.43
C ILE A 147 -1.35 4.57 -17.19
N ALA A 148 -2.25 5.26 -16.49
CA ALA A 148 -3.31 6.09 -17.05
C ALA A 148 -3.53 7.28 -16.12
N SER A 149 -2.95 8.42 -16.46
CA SER A 149 -3.07 9.65 -15.66
C SER A 149 -4.52 10.16 -15.72
N PRO A 150 -5.17 10.44 -14.59
CA PRO A 150 -6.49 11.05 -14.60
C PRO A 150 -6.40 12.51 -15.05
N ASN A 151 -7.44 13.00 -15.71
CA ASN A 151 -7.50 14.39 -16.17
C ASN A 151 -7.81 15.37 -15.03
N GLU A 152 -8.52 14.91 -14.01
CA GLU A 152 -9.05 15.73 -12.92
C GLU A 152 -8.01 16.10 -11.88
N VAL A 153 -6.98 15.27 -11.74
CA VAL A 153 -5.94 15.45 -10.71
C VAL A 153 -4.57 15.17 -11.30
N GLN A 154 -3.76 16.21 -11.42
CA GLN A 154 -2.38 16.06 -11.85
C GLN A 154 -1.47 15.79 -10.65
N GLN A 155 -0.86 14.62 -10.61
CA GLN A 155 0.11 14.19 -9.60
C GLN A 155 1.33 13.55 -10.30
N ALA A 156 1.99 14.32 -11.18
CA ALA A 156 3.02 13.77 -12.07
C ALA A 156 4.19 13.11 -11.31
N ALA A 157 4.69 13.74 -10.24
CA ALA A 157 5.77 13.19 -9.41
C ALA A 157 5.37 11.88 -8.72
N TYR A 158 4.16 11.84 -8.16
CA TYR A 158 3.60 10.63 -7.55
C TYR A 158 3.45 9.50 -8.56
N ALA A 159 2.81 9.77 -9.70
CA ALA A 159 2.61 8.79 -10.76
C ALA A 159 3.96 8.24 -11.28
N ALA A 160 4.95 9.12 -11.50
CA ALA A 160 6.30 8.73 -11.92
C ALA A 160 6.98 7.83 -10.87
N SER A 161 6.88 8.17 -9.58
CA SER A 161 7.46 7.36 -8.49
C SER A 161 6.84 5.96 -8.42
N LYS A 162 5.53 5.84 -8.60
CA LYS A 162 4.81 4.56 -8.60
C LYS A 162 5.05 3.76 -9.89
N GLY A 163 5.26 4.43 -11.04
CA GLY A 163 5.71 3.79 -12.28
C GLY A 163 7.12 3.20 -12.13
N ALA A 164 8.04 3.92 -11.50
CA ALA A 164 9.37 3.42 -11.18
C ALA A 164 9.33 2.20 -10.25
N LEU A 165 8.43 2.18 -9.25
CA LEU A 165 8.21 1.00 -8.40
C LEU A 165 7.71 -0.22 -9.18
N THR A 166 6.83 -0.02 -10.15
CA THR A 166 6.36 -1.12 -11.02
C THR A 166 7.53 -1.71 -11.81
N SER A 167 8.43 -0.87 -12.34
CA SER A 167 9.65 -1.36 -12.99
C SER A 167 10.59 -2.09 -12.03
N ALA A 168 10.80 -1.54 -10.82
CA ALA A 168 11.61 -2.18 -9.78
C ALA A 168 11.02 -3.53 -9.33
N MET A 169 9.69 -3.65 -9.27
CA MET A 169 8.99 -4.88 -8.93
C MET A 169 9.36 -6.03 -9.87
N TYR A 170 9.44 -5.80 -11.18
CA TYR A 170 9.86 -6.84 -12.15
C TYR A 170 11.29 -7.35 -11.87
N SER A 171 12.22 -6.43 -11.56
CA SER A 171 13.60 -6.77 -11.22
C SER A 171 13.66 -7.56 -9.92
N MET A 172 12.97 -7.09 -8.88
CA MET A 172 12.90 -7.78 -7.59
C MET A 172 12.26 -9.17 -7.71
N ALA A 173 11.21 -9.33 -8.51
CA ALA A 173 10.57 -10.63 -8.72
C ALA A 173 11.53 -11.67 -9.31
N ARG A 174 12.42 -11.26 -10.22
CA ARG A 174 13.46 -12.14 -10.79
C ARG A 174 14.59 -12.41 -9.80
N GLU A 175 15.08 -11.38 -9.13
CA GLU A 175 16.19 -11.48 -8.16
C GLU A 175 15.82 -12.34 -6.95
N LEU A 176 14.61 -12.15 -6.41
CA LEU A 176 14.18 -12.77 -5.16
C LEU A 176 13.49 -14.13 -5.36
N GLY A 177 13.05 -14.43 -6.60
CA GLY A 177 12.39 -15.69 -6.95
C GLY A 177 13.17 -16.95 -6.53
N PRO A 178 14.50 -17.07 -6.71
CA PRO A 178 15.30 -18.20 -6.22
C PRO A 178 15.18 -18.44 -4.71
N HIS A 179 14.83 -17.40 -3.93
CA HIS A 179 14.58 -17.48 -2.50
C HIS A 179 13.10 -17.76 -2.17
N ARG A 180 12.27 -18.08 -3.16
CA ARG A 180 10.82 -18.27 -3.02
C ARG A 180 10.11 -17.02 -2.47
N ILE A 181 10.62 -15.83 -2.77
CA ILE A 181 10.00 -14.57 -2.44
C ILE A 181 9.29 -14.05 -3.70
N ARG A 182 7.99 -13.84 -3.60
CA ARG A 182 7.16 -13.27 -4.65
C ARG A 182 7.10 -11.75 -4.50
N VAL A 183 7.05 -11.02 -5.60
CA VAL A 183 6.90 -9.56 -5.58
C VAL A 183 5.81 -9.18 -6.58
N ASN A 184 4.77 -8.49 -6.09
CA ASN A 184 3.63 -8.07 -6.90
C ASN A 184 3.18 -6.66 -6.52
N THR A 185 2.39 -6.05 -7.38
CA THR A 185 1.80 -4.73 -7.15
C THR A 185 0.28 -4.81 -7.21
N VAL A 186 -0.41 -4.12 -6.31
CA VAL A 186 -1.84 -3.81 -6.44
C VAL A 186 -1.93 -2.37 -6.94
N LEU A 187 -2.74 -2.15 -7.98
CA LEU A 187 -2.94 -0.84 -8.61
C LEU A 187 -4.38 -0.37 -8.37
N PRO A 188 -4.64 0.38 -7.29
CA PRO A 188 -5.94 1.02 -7.11
C PRO A 188 -6.19 2.11 -8.15
N GLY A 189 -7.47 2.30 -8.48
CA GLY A 189 -7.98 3.51 -9.12
C GLY A 189 -8.49 4.50 -8.07
N TRP A 190 -9.64 5.11 -8.33
CA TRP A 190 -10.37 5.90 -7.35
C TRP A 190 -10.93 4.98 -6.27
N MET A 191 -10.46 5.16 -5.02
CA MET A 191 -10.95 4.40 -3.86
C MET A 191 -11.88 5.26 -3.03
N TRP A 192 -13.05 4.75 -2.68
CA TRP A 192 -13.97 5.43 -1.77
C TRP A 192 -13.44 5.41 -0.34
N GLY A 193 -12.48 6.28 -0.07
CA GLY A 193 -11.82 6.51 1.21
C GLY A 193 -11.67 8.00 1.49
N PRO A 194 -11.09 8.40 2.63
CA PRO A 194 -11.05 9.79 3.07
C PRO A 194 -10.51 10.80 2.02
N PRO A 195 -9.44 10.50 1.25
CA PRO A 195 -8.96 11.44 0.24
C PRO A 195 -9.96 11.69 -0.90
N VAL A 196 -10.64 10.65 -1.39
CA VAL A 196 -11.63 10.79 -2.47
C VAL A 196 -12.90 11.45 -1.97
N GLN A 197 -13.33 11.16 -0.75
CA GLN A 197 -14.45 11.86 -0.12
C GLN A 197 -14.17 13.36 0.01
N ALA A 198 -12.97 13.73 0.47
CA ALA A 198 -12.56 15.13 0.55
C ALA A 198 -12.51 15.79 -0.83
N PHE A 199 -12.04 15.09 -1.86
CA PHE A 199 -12.07 15.56 -3.26
C PHE A 199 -13.50 15.81 -3.73
N VAL A 200 -14.43 14.90 -3.48
CA VAL A 200 -15.85 15.02 -3.85
C VAL A 200 -16.47 16.24 -3.16
N THR A 201 -16.29 16.39 -1.85
CA THR A 201 -16.79 17.53 -1.07
C THR A 201 -16.22 18.86 -1.57
N PHE A 202 -14.90 18.92 -1.80
CA PHE A 202 -14.24 20.12 -2.30
C PHE A 202 -14.72 20.51 -3.69
N THR A 203 -14.82 19.54 -4.61
CA THR A 203 -15.27 19.77 -5.99
C THR A 203 -16.73 20.24 -6.02
N ALA A 204 -17.60 19.56 -5.26
CA ALA A 204 -19.00 19.92 -5.14
C ALA A 204 -19.19 21.37 -4.65
N HIS A 205 -18.43 21.76 -3.62
CA HIS A 205 -18.45 23.13 -3.11
C HIS A 205 -17.94 24.15 -4.14
N THR A 206 -16.86 23.83 -4.84
CA THR A 206 -16.22 24.75 -5.81
C THR A 206 -17.10 24.96 -7.05
N GLU A 207 -17.75 23.90 -7.51
CA GLU A 207 -18.64 23.94 -8.69
C GLU A 207 -20.09 24.32 -8.37
N GLY A 208 -20.48 24.34 -7.10
CA GLY A 208 -21.86 24.64 -6.68
C GLY A 208 -22.86 23.53 -7.05
N VAL A 209 -22.40 22.27 -7.08
CA VAL A 209 -23.23 21.09 -7.40
C VAL A 209 -23.35 20.16 -6.19
N PRO A 210 -24.35 19.26 -6.15
CA PRO A 210 -24.44 18.25 -5.09
C PRO A 210 -23.24 17.27 -5.11
N GLU A 211 -22.79 16.81 -3.94
CA GLU A 211 -21.75 15.76 -3.83
C GLU A 211 -22.13 14.48 -4.60
N ALA A 212 -23.41 14.12 -4.61
CA ALA A 212 -23.91 12.97 -5.35
C ALA A 212 -23.65 13.08 -6.87
N GLU A 213 -23.66 14.30 -7.43
CA GLU A 213 -23.35 14.52 -8.85
C GLU A 213 -21.86 14.30 -9.11
N VAL A 214 -20.98 14.84 -8.26
CA VAL A 214 -19.53 14.63 -8.39
C VAL A 214 -19.19 13.15 -8.22
N HIS A 215 -19.80 12.48 -7.25
CA HIS A 215 -19.64 11.03 -7.05
C HIS A 215 -20.08 10.23 -8.29
N ALA A 216 -21.24 10.56 -8.87
CA ALA A 216 -21.76 9.92 -10.08
C ALA A 216 -20.78 10.06 -11.26
N ARG A 217 -20.17 11.25 -11.45
CA ARG A 217 -19.15 11.46 -12.51
C ARG A 217 -17.94 10.53 -12.34
N LEU A 218 -17.59 10.13 -11.11
CA LEU A 218 -16.54 9.16 -10.87
C LEU A 218 -17.01 7.74 -11.18
N THR A 219 -18.19 7.35 -10.69
CA THR A 219 -18.74 6.00 -10.87
C THR A 219 -19.16 5.70 -12.31
N ASP A 220 -19.60 6.69 -13.08
CA ASP A 220 -19.96 6.53 -14.49
C ASP A 220 -18.82 6.04 -15.39
N ARG A 221 -17.58 6.13 -14.92
CA ARG A 221 -16.40 5.62 -15.63
C ARG A 221 -16.07 4.17 -15.29
N MET A 222 -16.70 3.63 -14.26
CA MET A 222 -16.44 2.28 -13.77
C MET A 222 -17.30 1.26 -14.52
N ALA A 223 -16.81 0.04 -14.64
CA ALA A 223 -17.62 -1.07 -15.14
C ALA A 223 -18.55 -1.64 -14.04
N LEU A 224 -18.17 -1.50 -12.78
CA LEU A 224 -18.99 -1.83 -11.62
C LEU A 224 -19.74 -0.58 -11.13
N PRO A 225 -20.87 -0.74 -10.43
CA PRO A 225 -21.70 0.42 -10.03
C PRO A 225 -21.06 1.30 -8.95
N ASP A 226 -20.07 0.78 -8.23
CA ASP A 226 -19.44 1.45 -7.09
C ASP A 226 -17.93 1.56 -7.26
N LEU A 227 -17.34 2.58 -6.62
CA LEU A 227 -15.87 2.68 -6.50
C LEU A 227 -15.32 1.56 -5.62
N ALA A 228 -14.11 1.12 -5.89
CA ALA A 228 -13.39 0.25 -4.97
C ALA A 228 -13.20 0.93 -3.61
N THR A 229 -13.22 0.16 -2.54
CA THR A 229 -12.97 0.62 -1.18
C THR A 229 -11.54 0.29 -0.73
N ASP A 230 -11.10 0.89 0.38
CA ASP A 230 -9.85 0.50 1.06
C ASP A 230 -9.86 -1.01 1.40
N GLY A 231 -11.04 -1.57 1.73
CA GLY A 231 -11.22 -3.00 2.02
C GLY A 231 -10.96 -3.89 0.81
N ASP A 232 -11.45 -3.53 -0.37
CA ASP A 232 -11.23 -4.31 -1.60
C ASP A 232 -9.75 -4.37 -1.97
N VAL A 233 -9.04 -3.26 -1.79
CA VAL A 233 -7.59 -3.18 -2.03
C VAL A 233 -6.82 -3.97 -0.97
N ALA A 234 -7.25 -3.92 0.29
CA ALA A 234 -6.65 -4.68 1.38
C ALA A 234 -6.82 -6.19 1.20
N ASP A 235 -7.99 -6.64 0.75
CA ASP A 235 -8.27 -8.05 0.45
C ASP A 235 -7.40 -8.57 -0.71
N ALA A 236 -7.23 -7.77 -1.76
CA ALA A 236 -6.33 -8.10 -2.86
C ALA A 236 -4.86 -8.18 -2.40
N ALA A 237 -4.43 -7.27 -1.52
CA ALA A 237 -3.09 -7.30 -0.94
C ALA A 237 -2.89 -8.54 -0.05
N ALA A 238 -3.86 -8.89 0.80
CA ALA A 238 -3.83 -10.09 1.63
C ALA A 238 -3.79 -11.37 0.79
N PHE A 239 -4.56 -11.44 -0.29
CA PHE A 239 -4.49 -12.56 -1.25
C PHE A 239 -3.08 -12.70 -1.82
N LEU A 240 -2.47 -11.62 -2.32
CA LEU A 240 -1.12 -11.64 -2.88
C LEU A 240 -0.05 -11.93 -1.82
N ALA A 241 -0.26 -11.56 -0.56
CA ALA A 241 0.61 -11.91 0.55
C ALA A 241 0.52 -13.38 0.94
N SER A 242 -0.61 -14.05 0.68
CA SER A 242 -0.92 -15.41 1.11
C SER A 242 -0.30 -16.49 0.22
N ASP A 243 -0.26 -17.73 0.72
CA ASP A 243 0.17 -18.91 -0.02
C ASP A 243 -0.78 -19.29 -1.17
N ARG A 244 -2.00 -18.72 -1.22
CA ARG A 244 -2.91 -18.92 -2.35
C ARG A 244 -2.41 -18.26 -3.63
N ALA A 245 -1.54 -17.26 -3.52
CA ALA A 245 -0.88 -16.62 -4.64
C ALA A 245 0.51 -17.22 -4.97
N ARG A 246 0.80 -18.47 -4.55
CA ARG A 246 2.14 -19.09 -4.64
C ARG A 246 2.77 -19.11 -6.04
N ALA A 247 1.96 -19.04 -7.09
CA ALA A 247 2.42 -19.04 -8.48
C ALA A 247 2.35 -17.64 -9.14
N ILE A 248 2.07 -16.58 -8.35
CA ILE A 248 1.90 -15.22 -8.84
C ILE A 248 3.08 -14.38 -8.37
N THR A 249 3.92 -13.94 -9.31
CA THR A 249 5.01 -12.97 -9.06
C THR A 249 5.24 -12.13 -10.30
N GLY A 250 5.71 -10.90 -10.14
CA GLY A 250 5.91 -9.95 -11.23
C GLY A 250 4.60 -9.48 -11.86
N GLN A 251 3.50 -9.47 -11.10
CA GLN A 251 2.19 -9.06 -11.61
C GLN A 251 1.73 -7.74 -10.99
N SER A 252 0.97 -6.98 -11.80
CA SER A 252 0.25 -5.79 -11.35
C SER A 252 -1.25 -6.07 -11.46
N LEU A 253 -1.92 -6.10 -10.32
CA LEU A 253 -3.36 -6.36 -10.22
C LEU A 253 -4.12 -5.04 -10.10
N LEU A 254 -4.94 -4.71 -11.09
CA LEU A 254 -5.86 -3.58 -11.02
C LEU A 254 -7.01 -3.88 -10.06
N VAL A 255 -7.26 -2.97 -9.11
CA VAL A 255 -8.41 -2.97 -8.20
C VAL A 255 -9.06 -1.58 -8.31
N ASN A 256 -9.87 -1.40 -9.35
CA ASN A 256 -10.32 -0.11 -9.83
C ASN A 256 -11.78 -0.12 -10.35
N ALA A 257 -12.57 -1.09 -9.96
CA ALA A 257 -13.95 -1.27 -10.40
C ALA A 257 -14.13 -1.32 -11.95
N GLY A 258 -13.04 -1.62 -12.68
CA GLY A 258 -13.06 -1.71 -14.15
C GLY A 258 -12.92 -0.38 -14.88
N GLU A 259 -12.45 0.69 -14.24
CA GLU A 259 -12.15 1.96 -14.92
C GLU A 259 -11.06 1.78 -16.00
N LEU A 260 -10.05 1.00 -15.71
CA LEU A 260 -9.02 0.62 -16.69
C LEU A 260 -8.91 -0.89 -16.74
N MET A 261 -8.97 -1.44 -17.94
CA MET A 261 -8.83 -2.88 -18.21
C MET A 261 -7.58 -3.14 -19.04
N ARG A 262 -6.75 -4.10 -18.59
CA ARG A 262 -5.55 -4.56 -19.32
C ARG A 262 -5.36 -6.06 -19.15
#